data_9212997e9f370c71f39f6136240ed87c
#
_entry.id   9212997e9f370c71f39f6136240ed87c
#
_cell.length_a   1.000
_cell.length_b   1.000
_cell.length_c   1.000
_cell.angle_alpha   90.00
_cell.angle_beta   90.00
_cell.angle_gamma   90.00
#
_symmetry.space_group_name_H-M   'P 1'
#
loop_
_entity.id
_entity.type
_entity.pdbx_description
1 polymer ?
#
loop_
_entity_poly.entity_id
_entity_poly.type
_entity_poly.pdbx_seq_one_letter_code
_entity_poly.pdbx_strand_id
1 'polypeptide(L)'
;NEGGILANEYSASRVKVLHANISRCGISNVALTHFDGRVFGAALPECFDAILLDAPCSGEGVVRKDPDALKNWSPESNAEIALTQRELIDSAFHALRPGGTLVYSTCTLNRQENEEVVNGLLARYPQAVEVVPLGSLFPQASEALTEEGFLHVFPQIFDCEGFFVARLRKTAAIDPLPAPGYKVGKF
;
A
#
# COMPACT_ATOMS: atom_id res chain seq x y z
N ASN A 1 13.44 17.74 11.81
CA ASN A 1 12.32 17.02 11.22
C ASN A 1 11.05 17.41 11.94
N GLU A 2 10.17 18.13 11.26
CA GLU A 2 8.92 18.68 11.84
C GLU A 2 7.70 17.81 11.59
N GLY A 3 7.84 16.69 10.85
CA GLY A 3 6.76 15.77 10.51
C GLY A 3 6.58 14.66 11.54
N GLY A 4 5.36 14.11 11.60
CA GLY A 4 5.02 12.91 12.36
C GLY A 4 4.74 11.73 11.43
N ILE A 5 5.04 10.52 11.87
CA ILE A 5 4.77 9.27 11.17
C ILE A 5 3.78 8.44 11.99
N LEU A 6 2.74 7.94 11.36
CA LEU A 6 1.89 6.91 11.93
C LEU A 6 2.26 5.59 11.26
N ALA A 7 2.88 4.69 12.02
CA ALA A 7 3.29 3.37 11.55
C ALA A 7 2.28 2.33 12.04
N ASN A 8 1.59 1.69 11.10
CA ASN A 8 0.57 0.69 11.41
C ASN A 8 1.00 -0.71 10.96
N GLU A 9 0.75 -1.70 11.78
CA GLU A 9 0.98 -3.10 11.46
C GLU A 9 -0.20 -3.96 11.95
N TYR A 10 -0.77 -4.75 11.06
CA TYR A 10 -1.91 -5.63 11.36
C TYR A 10 -1.53 -6.87 12.18
N SER A 11 -0.32 -7.40 11.99
CA SER A 11 0.12 -8.62 12.66
C SER A 11 0.66 -8.33 14.07
N ALA A 12 0.09 -8.98 15.09
CA ALA A 12 0.51 -8.86 16.48
C ALA A 12 1.98 -9.25 16.73
N SER A 13 2.52 -10.19 15.95
CA SER A 13 3.94 -10.57 16.02
C SER A 13 4.82 -9.53 15.35
N ARG A 14 4.43 -9.02 14.18
CA ARG A 14 5.23 -8.06 13.42
C ARG A 14 5.22 -6.66 14.02
N VAL A 15 4.16 -6.25 14.73
CA VAL A 15 4.15 -4.97 15.43
C VAL A 15 5.25 -4.89 16.50
N LYS A 16 5.59 -6.01 17.15
CA LYS A 16 6.71 -6.07 18.11
C LYS A 16 8.06 -5.86 17.44
N VAL A 17 8.24 -6.43 16.23
CA VAL A 17 9.45 -6.24 15.43
C VAL A 17 9.55 -4.79 14.96
N LEU A 18 8.45 -4.21 14.51
CA LEU A 18 8.39 -2.80 14.10
C LEU A 18 8.76 -1.87 15.25
N HIS A 19 8.20 -2.11 16.44
CA HIS A 19 8.56 -1.37 17.65
C HIS A 19 10.06 -1.47 17.97
N ALA A 20 10.62 -2.68 17.94
CA ALA A 20 12.05 -2.90 18.18
C ALA A 20 12.93 -2.16 17.17
N ASN A 21 12.54 -2.14 15.89
CA ASN A 21 13.26 -1.43 14.85
C ASN A 21 13.19 0.10 15.03
N ILE A 22 12.02 0.65 15.34
CA ILE A 22 11.84 2.08 15.65
C ILE A 22 12.74 2.49 16.80
N SER A 23 12.74 1.70 17.89
CA SER A 23 13.56 1.96 19.08
C SER A 23 15.06 1.86 18.75
N ARG A 24 15.48 0.83 18.04
CA ARG A 24 16.87 0.63 17.61
C ARG A 24 17.39 1.77 16.73
N CYS A 25 16.55 2.30 15.86
CA CYS A 25 16.90 3.41 14.98
C CYS A 25 16.79 4.79 15.66
N GLY A 26 16.31 4.86 16.91
CA GLY A 26 16.18 6.11 17.66
C GLY A 26 15.15 7.08 17.05
N ILE A 27 14.11 6.57 16.39
CA ILE A 27 13.10 7.39 15.72
C ILE A 27 12.09 7.87 16.77
N SER A 28 12.02 9.18 17.00
CA SER A 28 11.20 9.78 18.08
C SER A 28 9.86 10.37 17.63
N ASN A 29 9.67 10.58 16.32
CA ASN A 29 8.49 11.20 15.74
C ASN A 29 7.51 10.19 15.12
N VAL A 30 7.40 9.00 15.71
CA VAL A 30 6.54 7.90 15.24
C VAL A 30 5.50 7.55 16.29
N ALA A 31 4.24 7.49 15.87
CA ALA A 31 3.16 6.82 16.61
C ALA A 31 2.96 5.42 16.01
N LEU A 32 3.04 4.39 16.85
CA LEU A 32 2.84 3.00 16.44
C LEU A 32 1.40 2.58 16.73
N THR A 33 0.75 1.97 15.74
CA THR A 33 -0.60 1.45 15.86
C THR A 33 -0.69 -0.01 15.41
N HIS A 34 -1.72 -0.70 15.91
CA HIS A 34 -2.00 -2.10 15.60
C HIS A 34 -3.48 -2.25 15.24
N PHE A 35 -3.80 -1.89 14.00
CA PHE A 35 -5.18 -1.93 13.48
C PHE A 35 -5.21 -2.55 12.09
N ASP A 36 -6.41 -2.96 11.69
CA ASP A 36 -6.70 -3.22 10.28
C ASP A 36 -6.59 -1.92 9.49
N GLY A 37 -5.78 -1.90 8.43
CA GLY A 37 -5.56 -0.69 7.61
C GLY A 37 -6.84 -0.13 6.97
N ARG A 38 -7.88 -0.96 6.84
CA ARG A 38 -9.17 -0.58 6.26
C ARG A 38 -9.97 0.41 7.11
N VAL A 39 -9.60 0.61 8.38
CA VAL A 39 -10.33 1.54 9.27
C VAL A 39 -9.90 3.00 9.09
N PHE A 40 -8.71 3.27 8.54
CA PHE A 40 -8.13 4.62 8.55
C PHE A 40 -8.90 5.61 7.70
N GLY A 41 -9.43 5.21 6.54
CA GLY A 41 -10.18 6.09 5.66
C GLY A 41 -11.42 6.69 6.31
N ALA A 42 -12.13 5.90 7.12
CA ALA A 42 -13.31 6.37 7.85
C ALA A 42 -12.95 7.07 9.17
N ALA A 43 -11.87 6.64 9.85
CA ALA A 43 -11.50 7.17 11.15
C ALA A 43 -10.68 8.47 11.06
N LEU A 44 -9.86 8.62 10.03
CA LEU A 44 -8.93 9.73 9.83
C LEU A 44 -9.01 10.28 8.39
N PRO A 45 -10.19 10.73 7.93
CA PRO A 45 -10.34 11.24 6.57
C PRO A 45 -9.45 12.46 6.34
N GLU A 46 -8.75 12.48 5.21
CA GLU A 46 -7.89 13.58 4.77
C GLU A 46 -6.82 14.05 5.77
N CYS A 47 -6.35 13.14 6.65
CA CYS A 47 -5.39 13.47 7.70
C CYS A 47 -3.93 13.40 7.28
N PHE A 48 -3.59 12.69 6.19
CA PHE A 48 -2.21 12.42 5.84
C PHE A 48 -1.77 13.15 4.58
N ASP A 49 -0.53 13.67 4.61
CA ASP A 49 0.15 14.31 3.46
C ASP A 49 0.67 13.27 2.46
N ALA A 50 1.11 12.13 2.99
CA ALA A 50 1.64 11.01 2.22
C ALA A 50 1.32 9.70 2.91
N ILE A 51 1.02 8.67 2.13
CA ILE A 51 0.76 7.32 2.61
C ILE A 51 1.60 6.35 1.79
N LEU A 52 2.32 5.45 2.49
CA LEU A 52 2.92 4.26 1.92
C LEU A 52 2.07 3.05 2.32
N LEU A 53 1.45 2.42 1.35
CA LEU A 53 0.71 1.18 1.51
C LEU A 53 1.54 0.03 0.93
N ASP A 54 2.32 -0.62 1.78
CA ASP A 54 2.97 -1.90 1.49
C ASP A 54 1.94 -3.00 1.77
N ALA A 55 1.23 -3.41 0.71
CA ALA A 55 0.02 -4.21 0.85
C ALA A 55 0.34 -5.69 1.10
N PRO A 56 -0.49 -6.42 1.89
CA PRO A 56 -0.40 -7.87 1.96
C PRO A 56 -0.58 -8.44 0.55
N CYS A 57 0.24 -9.42 0.17
CA CYS A 57 0.21 -9.99 -1.17
C CYS A 57 0.54 -11.48 -1.15
N SER A 58 0.33 -12.16 -2.28
CA SER A 58 0.61 -13.60 -2.44
C SER A 58 2.11 -13.95 -2.37
N GLY A 59 3.00 -12.95 -2.54
CA GLY A 59 4.44 -13.12 -2.39
C GLY A 59 5.14 -13.84 -3.54
N GLU A 60 4.54 -13.93 -4.72
CA GLU A 60 5.12 -14.63 -5.88
C GLU A 60 6.51 -14.09 -6.27
N GLY A 61 6.76 -12.80 -6.04
CA GLY A 61 8.02 -12.14 -6.38
C GLY A 61 9.20 -12.54 -5.49
N VAL A 62 8.97 -13.16 -4.33
CA VAL A 62 10.04 -13.50 -3.36
C VAL A 62 10.41 -15.00 -3.34
N VAL A 63 9.95 -15.77 -4.31
CA VAL A 63 10.20 -17.23 -4.40
C VAL A 63 11.71 -17.57 -4.43
N ARG A 64 12.55 -16.70 -4.98
CA ARG A 64 14.01 -16.87 -4.95
C ARG A 64 14.58 -16.88 -3.54
N LYS A 65 13.99 -16.09 -2.65
CA LYS A 65 14.42 -15.92 -1.25
C LYS A 65 13.71 -16.91 -0.31
N ASP A 66 12.43 -17.16 -0.58
CA ASP A 66 11.59 -18.06 0.20
C ASP A 66 10.85 -19.04 -0.73
N PRO A 67 11.38 -20.25 -0.93
CA PRO A 67 10.73 -21.27 -1.76
C PRO A 67 9.35 -21.70 -1.24
N ASP A 68 9.06 -21.45 0.03
CA ASP A 68 7.79 -21.75 0.67
C ASP A 68 6.72 -20.66 0.45
N ALA A 69 7.07 -19.54 -0.17
CA ALA A 69 6.17 -18.42 -0.43
C ALA A 69 4.89 -18.83 -1.18
N LEU A 70 4.95 -19.85 -2.02
CA LEU A 70 3.81 -20.35 -2.80
C LEU A 70 3.05 -21.53 -2.16
N LYS A 71 3.39 -21.96 -0.96
CA LYS A 71 2.72 -23.13 -0.32
C LYS A 71 1.20 -23.01 -0.21
N ASN A 72 0.70 -21.80 -0.03
CA ASN A 72 -0.74 -21.53 0.12
C ASN A 72 -1.31 -20.79 -1.11
N TRP A 73 -0.58 -20.81 -2.21
CA TRP A 73 -1.04 -20.13 -3.43
C TRP A 73 -2.18 -20.89 -4.08
N SER A 74 -3.27 -20.20 -4.37
CA SER A 74 -4.37 -20.66 -5.22
C SER A 74 -5.04 -19.46 -5.90
N PRO A 75 -5.75 -19.67 -7.01
CA PRO A 75 -6.53 -18.59 -7.63
C PRO A 75 -7.55 -17.97 -6.66
N GLU A 76 -8.16 -18.76 -5.80
CA GLU A 76 -9.14 -18.32 -4.82
C GLU A 76 -8.48 -17.46 -3.74
N SER A 77 -7.32 -17.88 -3.21
CA SER A 77 -6.58 -17.10 -2.22
C SER A 77 -6.08 -15.77 -2.80
N ASN A 78 -5.66 -15.76 -4.06
CA ASN A 78 -5.26 -14.53 -4.75
C ASN A 78 -6.43 -13.56 -4.91
N ALA A 79 -7.63 -14.06 -5.21
CA ALA A 79 -8.83 -13.23 -5.34
C ALA A 79 -9.22 -12.58 -3.99
N GLU A 80 -9.12 -13.32 -2.89
CA GLU A 80 -9.37 -12.79 -1.53
C GLU A 80 -8.34 -11.73 -1.13
N ILE A 81 -7.06 -11.96 -1.44
CA ILE A 81 -5.99 -11.00 -1.20
C ILE A 81 -6.22 -9.73 -2.03
N ALA A 82 -6.54 -9.87 -3.32
CA ALA A 82 -6.82 -8.73 -4.20
C ALA A 82 -8.04 -7.91 -3.72
N LEU A 83 -9.08 -8.55 -3.18
CA LEU A 83 -10.21 -7.84 -2.57
C LEU A 83 -9.76 -7.03 -1.36
N THR A 84 -8.98 -7.62 -0.46
CA THR A 84 -8.40 -6.93 0.70
C THR A 84 -7.54 -5.74 0.28
N GLN A 85 -6.72 -5.91 -0.76
CA GLN A 85 -5.88 -4.84 -1.30
C GLN A 85 -6.71 -3.67 -1.86
N ARG A 86 -7.83 -3.97 -2.56
CA ARG A 86 -8.77 -2.94 -3.06
C ARG A 86 -9.41 -2.15 -1.92
N GLU A 87 -9.77 -2.82 -0.83
CA GLU A 87 -10.31 -2.15 0.36
C GLU A 87 -9.25 -1.31 1.08
N LEU A 88 -8.02 -1.79 1.17
CA LEU A 88 -6.91 -1.08 1.79
C LEU A 88 -6.50 0.17 1.00
N ILE A 89 -6.39 0.08 -0.33
CA ILE A 89 -6.02 1.24 -1.15
C ILE A 89 -7.13 2.30 -1.15
N ASP A 90 -8.41 1.88 -1.12
CA ASP A 90 -9.55 2.78 -1.00
C ASP A 90 -9.55 3.51 0.35
N SER A 91 -9.33 2.79 1.45
CA SER A 91 -9.18 3.36 2.80
C SER A 91 -8.01 4.35 2.86
N ALA A 92 -6.85 3.99 2.32
CA ALA A 92 -5.68 4.87 2.26
C ALA A 92 -5.98 6.14 1.46
N PHE A 93 -6.70 6.03 0.34
CA PHE A 93 -7.05 7.17 -0.49
C PHE A 93 -8.02 8.14 0.21
N HIS A 94 -8.97 7.64 1.01
CA HIS A 94 -9.83 8.47 1.85
C HIS A 94 -9.07 9.18 2.97
N ALA A 95 -8.08 8.49 3.57
CA ALA A 95 -7.23 9.06 4.62
C ALA A 95 -6.22 10.09 4.10
N LEU A 96 -5.93 10.08 2.80
CA LEU A 96 -5.03 11.02 2.14
C LEU A 96 -5.74 12.35 1.86
N ARG A 97 -5.11 13.50 2.18
CA ARG A 97 -5.65 14.82 1.84
C ARG A 97 -5.51 15.13 0.35
N PRO A 98 -6.33 16.02 -0.21
CA PRO A 98 -6.08 16.59 -1.53
C PRO A 98 -4.67 17.20 -1.63
N GLY A 99 -3.97 16.95 -2.74
CA GLY A 99 -2.57 17.30 -2.93
C GLY A 99 -1.57 16.27 -2.38
N GLY A 100 -2.04 15.28 -1.59
CA GLY A 100 -1.21 14.24 -1.02
C GLY A 100 -0.79 13.16 -2.01
N THR A 101 0.21 12.37 -1.61
CA THR A 101 0.79 11.28 -2.41
C THR A 101 0.53 9.93 -1.76
N LEU A 102 0.01 8.98 -2.54
CA LEU A 102 -0.12 7.57 -2.16
C LEU A 102 0.88 6.74 -2.97
N VAL A 103 1.67 5.94 -2.27
CA VAL A 103 2.49 4.88 -2.88
C VAL A 103 1.91 3.54 -2.50
N TYR A 104 1.55 2.75 -3.50
CA TYR A 104 1.09 1.37 -3.35
C TYR A 104 2.21 0.43 -3.80
N SER A 105 2.53 -0.58 -3.00
CA SER A 105 3.56 -1.56 -3.33
C SER A 105 3.17 -2.98 -2.93
N THR A 106 3.68 -3.94 -3.68
CA THR A 106 3.58 -5.38 -3.39
C THR A 106 4.86 -6.10 -3.78
N CYS A 107 5.08 -7.29 -3.21
CA CYS A 107 6.11 -8.23 -3.64
C CYS A 107 5.54 -9.39 -4.47
N THR A 108 4.44 -9.18 -5.19
CA THR A 108 3.88 -10.16 -6.13
C THR A 108 4.07 -9.73 -7.58
N LEU A 109 3.91 -10.66 -8.52
CA LEU A 109 4.09 -10.42 -9.95
C LEU A 109 2.76 -10.43 -10.74
N ASN A 110 1.65 -10.88 -10.13
CA ASN A 110 0.39 -11.00 -10.84
C ASN A 110 -0.34 -9.65 -10.98
N ARG A 111 -1.02 -9.49 -12.10
CA ARG A 111 -1.75 -8.25 -12.43
C ARG A 111 -2.97 -8.02 -11.52
N GLN A 112 -3.59 -9.09 -11.04
CA GLN A 112 -4.81 -9.02 -10.23
C GLN A 112 -4.57 -8.28 -8.90
N GLU A 113 -3.40 -8.46 -8.30
CA GLU A 113 -2.97 -7.81 -7.06
C GLU A 113 -2.27 -6.46 -7.30
N ASN A 114 -1.83 -6.19 -8.51
CA ASN A 114 -1.03 -5.03 -8.89
C ASN A 114 -1.84 -4.03 -9.71
N GLU A 115 -1.72 -4.08 -11.03
CA GLU A 115 -2.33 -3.10 -11.94
C GLU A 115 -3.85 -3.05 -11.79
N GLU A 116 -4.54 -4.18 -11.59
CA GLU A 116 -6.00 -4.19 -11.47
C GLU A 116 -6.49 -3.54 -10.17
N VAL A 117 -5.73 -3.64 -9.07
CA VAL A 117 -6.04 -2.95 -7.82
C VAL A 117 -5.96 -1.44 -8.01
N VAL A 118 -4.86 -0.96 -8.60
CA VAL A 118 -4.64 0.47 -8.83
C VAL A 118 -5.63 1.02 -9.86
N ASN A 119 -5.82 0.31 -10.98
CA ASN A 119 -6.78 0.71 -12.01
C ASN A 119 -8.22 0.75 -11.49
N GLY A 120 -8.58 -0.12 -10.55
CA GLY A 120 -9.86 -0.07 -9.84
C GLY A 120 -10.06 1.22 -9.06
N LEU A 121 -9.02 1.73 -8.39
CA LEU A 121 -9.07 3.02 -7.72
C LEU A 121 -9.19 4.18 -8.71
N LEU A 122 -8.39 4.15 -9.80
CA LEU A 122 -8.44 5.18 -10.85
C LEU A 122 -9.84 5.26 -11.49
N ALA A 123 -10.46 4.11 -11.75
CA ALA A 123 -11.80 4.04 -12.32
C ALA A 123 -12.89 4.55 -11.35
N ARG A 124 -12.69 4.35 -10.04
CA ARG A 124 -13.63 4.81 -9.00
C ARG A 124 -13.59 6.32 -8.80
N TYR A 125 -12.42 6.94 -8.90
CA TYR A 125 -12.22 8.36 -8.63
C TYR A 125 -11.53 9.10 -9.77
N PRO A 126 -12.04 9.02 -11.01
CA PRO A 126 -11.33 9.49 -12.22
C PRO A 126 -11.04 11.00 -12.22
N GLN A 127 -11.77 11.79 -11.40
CA GLN A 127 -11.60 13.24 -11.29
C GLN A 127 -10.74 13.67 -10.09
N ALA A 128 -10.33 12.71 -9.24
CA ALA A 128 -9.68 13.01 -7.97
C ALA A 128 -8.31 12.33 -7.81
N VAL A 129 -7.86 11.56 -8.78
CA VAL A 129 -6.59 10.85 -8.72
C VAL A 129 -5.84 10.94 -10.06
N GLU A 130 -4.54 11.09 -9.98
CA GLU A 130 -3.63 11.01 -11.12
C GLU A 130 -2.45 10.07 -10.83
N VAL A 131 -1.95 9.42 -11.87
CA VAL A 131 -0.72 8.62 -11.81
C VAL A 131 0.47 9.54 -11.93
N VAL A 132 1.45 9.37 -11.05
CA VAL A 132 2.76 10.03 -11.17
C VAL A 132 3.75 9.01 -11.73
N PRO A 133 4.17 9.12 -13.00
CA PRO A 133 5.02 8.14 -13.64
C PRO A 133 6.36 7.96 -12.93
N LEU A 134 6.85 6.72 -12.87
CA LEU A 134 8.06 6.34 -12.15
C LEU A 134 9.26 6.05 -13.06
N GLY A 135 9.15 6.29 -14.37
CA GLY A 135 10.19 5.95 -15.35
C GLY A 135 11.55 6.65 -15.15
N SER A 136 11.60 7.71 -14.33
CA SER A 136 12.84 8.43 -14.01
C SER A 136 13.36 8.16 -12.59
N LEU A 137 12.78 7.18 -11.86
CA LEU A 137 13.10 6.95 -10.46
C LEU A 137 14.56 6.48 -10.24
N PHE A 138 15.08 5.68 -11.16
CA PHE A 138 16.48 5.21 -11.18
C PHE A 138 16.91 4.94 -12.63
N PRO A 139 18.21 4.81 -12.92
CA PRO A 139 18.69 4.39 -14.23
C PRO A 139 18.01 3.06 -14.64
N GLN A 140 17.52 2.98 -15.86
CA GLN A 140 16.79 1.80 -16.40
C GLN A 140 15.37 1.60 -15.83
N ALA A 141 14.83 2.48 -14.98
CA ALA A 141 13.45 2.37 -14.50
C ALA A 141 12.42 2.31 -15.65
N SER A 142 12.73 2.92 -16.79
CA SER A 142 11.90 2.85 -18.00
C SER A 142 11.71 1.44 -18.55
N GLU A 143 12.63 0.50 -18.28
CA GLU A 143 12.52 -0.90 -18.70
C GLU A 143 11.48 -1.69 -17.87
N ALA A 144 11.15 -1.19 -16.66
CA ALA A 144 10.15 -1.74 -15.77
C ALA A 144 8.80 -0.98 -15.83
N LEU A 145 8.72 0.08 -16.63
CA LEU A 145 7.55 0.95 -16.68
C LEU A 145 6.39 0.27 -17.42
N THR A 146 5.22 0.22 -16.78
CA THR A 146 3.97 -0.19 -17.45
C THR A 146 3.40 0.94 -18.32
N GLU A 147 2.44 0.63 -19.18
CA GLU A 147 1.74 1.64 -20.00
C GLU A 147 1.07 2.73 -19.14
N GLU A 148 0.59 2.36 -17.95
CA GLU A 148 -0.05 3.27 -17.00
C GLU A 148 0.95 4.16 -16.24
N GLY A 149 2.25 3.87 -16.31
CA GLY A 149 3.30 4.61 -15.59
C GLY A 149 3.71 4.01 -14.25
N PHE A 150 3.29 2.78 -13.94
CA PHE A 150 3.73 2.03 -12.75
C PHE A 150 5.06 1.35 -13.01
N LEU A 151 5.78 0.95 -11.95
CA LEU A 151 6.93 0.06 -12.07
C LEU A 151 6.53 -1.37 -11.73
N HIS A 152 6.81 -2.27 -12.66
CA HIS A 152 6.66 -3.71 -12.47
C HIS A 152 8.04 -4.36 -12.66
N VAL A 153 8.76 -4.50 -11.55
CA VAL A 153 10.15 -4.99 -11.54
C VAL A 153 10.14 -6.52 -11.60
N PHE A 154 10.65 -7.06 -12.70
CA PHE A 154 10.73 -8.50 -12.91
C PHE A 154 12.15 -9.03 -12.61
N PRO A 155 12.26 -10.16 -11.87
CA PRO A 155 13.55 -10.74 -11.49
C PRO A 155 14.48 -11.05 -12.68
N GLN A 156 13.93 -11.46 -13.80
CA GLN A 156 14.72 -11.81 -14.99
C GLN A 156 15.31 -10.60 -15.72
N ILE A 157 14.81 -9.39 -15.46
CA ILE A 157 15.31 -8.15 -16.08
C ILE A 157 16.35 -7.49 -15.19
N PHE A 158 16.10 -7.44 -13.87
CA PHE A 158 16.90 -6.65 -12.91
C PHE A 158 17.76 -7.51 -11.97
N ASP A 159 17.75 -8.84 -12.09
CA ASP A 159 18.41 -9.78 -11.19
C ASP A 159 18.14 -9.50 -9.69
N CYS A 160 16.89 -9.19 -9.36
CA CYS A 160 16.41 -8.87 -8.02
C CYS A 160 15.13 -9.65 -7.68
N GLU A 161 14.57 -9.44 -6.51
CA GLU A 161 13.21 -9.90 -6.20
C GLU A 161 12.16 -9.15 -7.04
N GLY A 162 11.01 -9.83 -7.30
CA GLY A 162 9.88 -9.21 -7.99
C GLY A 162 9.22 -8.16 -7.11
N PHE A 163 8.88 -7.02 -7.71
CA PHE A 163 8.27 -5.92 -6.98
C PHE A 163 7.37 -5.07 -7.90
N PHE A 164 6.28 -4.57 -7.33
CA PHE A 164 5.40 -3.63 -8.01
C PHE A 164 5.26 -2.34 -7.21
N VAL A 165 5.28 -1.20 -7.89
CA VAL A 165 5.08 0.12 -7.28
C VAL A 165 4.21 0.99 -8.17
N ALA A 166 3.19 1.61 -7.58
CA ALA A 166 2.42 2.69 -8.19
C ALA A 166 2.47 3.93 -7.30
N ARG A 167 2.68 5.09 -7.90
CA ARG A 167 2.65 6.38 -7.23
C ARG A 167 1.47 7.19 -7.75
N LEU A 168 0.60 7.58 -6.84
CA LEU A 168 -0.63 8.30 -7.12
C LEU A 168 -0.66 9.62 -6.37
N ARG A 169 -1.31 10.62 -6.96
CA ARG A 169 -1.57 11.90 -6.32
C ARG A 169 -3.08 12.10 -6.21
N LYS A 170 -3.56 12.47 -5.04
CA LYS A 170 -4.95 12.91 -4.86
C LYS A 170 -5.08 14.35 -5.31
N THR A 171 -5.89 14.60 -6.32
CA THR A 171 -6.04 15.94 -6.93
C THR A 171 -7.23 16.71 -6.41
N ALA A 172 -8.23 16.02 -5.84
CA ALA A 172 -9.45 16.62 -5.30
C ALA A 172 -9.98 15.82 -4.10
N ALA A 173 -10.84 16.45 -3.31
CA ALA A 173 -11.59 15.76 -2.26
C ALA A 173 -12.59 14.77 -2.87
N ILE A 174 -12.91 13.72 -2.13
CA ILE A 174 -13.91 12.71 -2.46
C ILE A 174 -14.93 12.60 -1.32
N ASP A 175 -16.09 12.01 -1.60
CA ASP A 175 -17.12 11.82 -0.57
C ASP A 175 -16.57 10.95 0.57
N PRO A 176 -16.76 11.38 1.83
CA PRO A 176 -16.20 10.65 2.97
C PRO A 176 -16.89 9.29 3.15
N LEU A 177 -16.15 8.33 3.65
CA LEU A 177 -16.72 7.07 4.12
C LEU A 177 -17.65 7.31 5.33
N PRO A 178 -18.68 6.48 5.53
CA PRO A 178 -19.49 6.53 6.73
C PRO A 178 -18.61 6.44 7.98
N ALA A 179 -18.88 7.29 8.97
CA ALA A 179 -18.16 7.26 10.23
C ALA A 179 -18.26 5.85 10.86
N PRO A 180 -17.14 5.27 11.33
CA PRO A 180 -17.20 3.98 11.98
C PRO A 180 -18.08 4.07 13.22
N GLY A 181 -19.04 3.13 13.35
CA GLY A 181 -19.86 3.02 14.54
C GLY A 181 -19.00 2.58 15.72
N TYR A 182 -18.53 3.53 16.52
CA TYR A 182 -17.82 3.22 17.75
C TYR A 182 -18.80 2.69 18.79
N LYS A 183 -18.70 1.41 19.14
CA LYS A 183 -19.18 0.95 20.43
C LYS A 183 -18.19 1.48 21.47
N VAL A 184 -18.56 2.55 22.16
CA VAL A 184 -17.82 2.99 23.35
C VAL A 184 -17.89 1.86 24.35
N GLY A 185 -16.77 1.12 24.53
CA GLY A 185 -16.65 0.13 25.59
C GLY A 185 -16.84 0.86 26.93
N LYS A 186 -17.70 0.31 27.78
CA LYS A 186 -17.72 0.76 29.18
C LYS A 186 -16.37 0.38 29.80
N PHE A 187 -15.59 1.37 30.24
CA PHE A 187 -14.42 1.17 31.07
C PHE A 187 -14.88 0.64 32.44
#